data_ec4b5b120ae064681cabcbb936ed4a2a
#
_entry.id   ec4b5b120ae064681cabcbb936ed4a2a
#
_cell.length_a   1.000
_cell.length_b   1.000
_cell.length_c   1.000
_cell.angle_alpha   90.00
_cell.angle_beta   90.00
_cell.angle_gamma   90.00
#
_symmetry.space_group_name_H-M   'P 1'
#
loop_
_entity.id
_entity.type
_entity.pdbx_description
1 polymer ?
#
loop_
_entity_poly.entity_id
_entity_poly.type
_entity_poly.pdbx_seq_one_letter_code
_entity_poly.pdbx_strand_id
1 'polypeptide(L)'
;MEEKQGNGIVLICYNNEQLDYTRFAIVAATYARKQLKIPVSIVTDDGTKDWMEETHSKELLDATFDKFIIDNNGVANKRNMRRHMDSPWTEFNAPFYNNTKHDVFTLTPYERTLLIDTDYLLCNDFYSYIFDTDEPVALHRYATYIGHEIPYVNEITLNNAGINHWWSTIVYFDQSEEAKLFFDICSHVKDNWEYYSLLYQFPKLLFRTDFCVSIAVHLMNGLNNDDFIHDFLGQPLLNMDQKDDIAKINGYKDVVFLKHNRKEQWKNVLCRYTDQNLHIMNKRSLDRHYDDLMKFANEASDG
;
A
#
# COMPACT_ATOMS: atom_id res chain seq x y z
N MET A 1 24.80 -8.92 -8.35
CA MET A 1 23.67 -8.60 -7.45
C MET A 1 24.16 -8.92 -6.05
N GLU A 2 23.93 -8.04 -5.08
CA GLU A 2 24.13 -8.38 -3.68
C GLU A 2 23.21 -9.55 -3.31
N GLU A 3 23.70 -10.45 -2.45
CA GLU A 3 22.89 -11.55 -1.94
C GLU A 3 21.76 -10.98 -1.06
N LYS A 4 20.51 -11.38 -1.34
CA LYS A 4 19.36 -10.96 -0.54
C LYS A 4 19.40 -11.67 0.79
N GLN A 5 19.06 -10.97 1.88
CA GLN A 5 19.22 -11.53 3.21
C GLN A 5 18.06 -11.15 4.15
N GLY A 6 17.57 -12.13 4.88
CA GLY A 6 16.65 -11.96 5.99
C GLY A 6 15.27 -11.39 5.62
N ASN A 7 14.58 -10.89 6.62
CA ASN A 7 13.25 -10.31 6.52
C ASN A 7 13.32 -8.79 6.45
N GLY A 8 12.43 -8.17 5.68
CA GLY A 8 12.36 -6.72 5.67
C GLY A 8 11.10 -6.16 5.05
N ILE A 9 10.95 -4.86 5.20
CA ILE A 9 9.83 -4.07 4.66
C ILE A 9 10.34 -3.22 3.52
N VAL A 10 9.54 -3.12 2.47
CA VAL A 10 9.79 -2.20 1.35
C VAL A 10 8.60 -1.27 1.16
N LEU A 11 8.89 0.02 0.99
CA LEU A 11 7.93 1.00 0.51
C LEU A 11 8.35 1.46 -0.88
N ILE A 12 7.38 1.81 -1.72
CA ILE A 12 7.65 2.47 -3.01
C ILE A 12 7.09 3.88 -2.93
N CYS A 13 7.95 4.87 -3.09
CA CYS A 13 7.59 6.28 -2.97
C CYS A 13 8.17 7.09 -4.12
N TYR A 14 7.31 7.71 -4.91
CA TYR A 14 7.67 8.72 -5.90
C TYR A 14 6.93 10.01 -5.56
N ASN A 15 7.67 11.07 -5.31
CA ASN A 15 7.09 12.34 -4.93
C ASN A 15 6.45 13.06 -6.12
N ASN A 16 5.55 13.99 -5.85
CA ASN A 16 4.99 14.86 -6.86
C ASN A 16 4.82 16.30 -6.34
N GLU A 17 4.66 17.26 -7.26
CA GLU A 17 4.57 18.70 -6.95
C GLU A 17 3.31 19.09 -6.15
N GLN A 18 2.31 18.23 -6.04
CA GLN A 18 1.01 18.57 -5.46
C GLN A 18 0.85 18.10 -4.02
N LEU A 19 1.56 17.04 -3.66
CA LEU A 19 1.46 16.40 -2.36
C LEU A 19 2.77 15.69 -2.04
N ASP A 20 3.30 15.96 -0.86
CA ASP A 20 4.56 15.36 -0.41
C ASP A 20 4.37 13.92 0.07
N TYR A 21 4.56 12.98 -0.84
CA TYR A 21 4.48 11.55 -0.54
C TYR A 21 5.62 11.06 0.36
N THR A 22 6.72 11.81 0.46
CA THR A 22 7.86 11.42 1.30
C THR A 22 7.48 11.46 2.79
N ARG A 23 6.63 12.40 3.19
CA ARG A 23 6.08 12.48 4.56
C ARG A 23 5.28 11.22 4.91
N PHE A 24 4.48 10.71 3.97
CA PHE A 24 3.72 9.48 4.18
C PHE A 24 4.64 8.28 4.32
N ALA A 25 5.65 8.17 3.44
CA ALA A 25 6.64 7.10 3.49
C ALA A 25 7.39 7.10 4.85
N ILE A 26 7.76 8.27 5.37
CA ILE A 26 8.42 8.40 6.68
C ILE A 26 7.50 7.93 7.81
N VAL A 27 6.24 8.36 7.83
CA VAL A 27 5.26 7.92 8.84
C VAL A 27 5.05 6.41 8.75
N ALA A 28 4.74 5.89 7.56
CA ALA A 28 4.47 4.46 7.36
C ALA A 28 5.68 3.61 7.76
N ALA A 29 6.90 4.01 7.36
CA ALA A 29 8.13 3.33 7.71
C ALA A 29 8.41 3.36 9.22
N THR A 30 8.20 4.52 9.87
CA THR A 30 8.40 4.68 11.32
C THR A 30 7.46 3.74 12.10
N TYR A 31 6.17 3.70 11.72
CA TYR A 31 5.19 2.81 12.34
C TYR A 31 5.55 1.35 12.09
N ALA A 32 5.86 0.98 10.85
CA ALA A 32 6.19 -0.38 10.48
C ALA A 32 7.43 -0.90 11.21
N ARG A 33 8.49 -0.09 11.28
CA ARG A 33 9.72 -0.42 11.99
C ARG A 33 9.48 -0.66 13.49
N LYS A 34 8.65 0.18 14.13
CA LYS A 34 8.30 0.03 15.55
C LYS A 34 7.49 -1.23 15.84
N GLN A 35 6.60 -1.62 14.94
CA GLN A 35 5.75 -2.79 15.16
C GLN A 35 6.46 -4.11 14.86
N LEU A 36 7.15 -4.19 13.72
CA LEU A 36 7.72 -5.45 13.26
C LEU A 36 9.21 -5.63 13.65
N LYS A 37 9.89 -4.54 14.04
CA LYS A 37 11.32 -4.55 14.49
C LYS A 37 12.27 -5.17 13.44
N ILE A 38 11.95 -5.02 12.16
CA ILE A 38 12.76 -5.46 11.03
C ILE A 38 13.17 -4.28 10.15
N PRO A 39 14.21 -4.43 9.32
CA PRO A 39 14.71 -3.36 8.46
C PRO A 39 13.62 -2.85 7.49
N VAL A 40 13.68 -1.55 7.18
CA VAL A 40 12.78 -0.88 6.23
C VAL A 40 13.59 -0.23 5.14
N SER A 41 13.31 -0.57 3.87
CA SER A 41 13.92 0.07 2.70
C SER A 41 12.88 0.81 1.87
N ILE A 42 13.34 1.80 1.14
CA ILE A 42 12.49 2.58 0.24
C ILE A 42 13.00 2.47 -1.20
N VAL A 43 12.09 2.16 -2.13
CA VAL A 43 12.31 2.26 -3.57
C VAL A 43 11.80 3.62 -4.02
N THR A 44 12.67 4.38 -4.70
CA THR A 44 12.37 5.75 -5.11
C THR A 44 13.22 6.16 -6.31
N ASP A 45 12.94 7.31 -6.91
CA ASP A 45 13.81 7.93 -7.93
C ASP A 45 14.80 8.91 -7.31
N ASP A 46 15.79 9.33 -8.12
CA ASP A 46 16.80 10.30 -7.68
C ASP A 46 16.17 11.61 -7.22
N GLY A 47 15.18 12.14 -7.96
CA GLY A 47 14.53 13.40 -7.62
C GLY A 47 13.75 13.36 -6.29
N THR A 48 13.08 12.25 -6.02
CA THR A 48 12.40 12.06 -4.73
C THR A 48 13.41 11.92 -3.59
N LYS A 49 14.52 11.19 -3.81
CA LYS A 49 15.58 11.06 -2.82
C LYS A 49 16.21 12.41 -2.49
N ASP A 50 16.58 13.19 -3.52
CA ASP A 50 17.14 14.53 -3.35
C ASP A 50 16.18 15.42 -2.54
N TRP A 51 14.88 15.39 -2.86
CA TRP A 51 13.84 16.11 -2.12
C TRP A 51 13.79 15.67 -0.65
N MET A 52 13.89 14.39 -0.35
CA MET A 52 13.90 13.90 1.04
C MET A 52 15.14 14.41 1.78
N GLU A 53 16.31 14.40 1.16
CA GLU A 53 17.56 14.87 1.75
C GLU A 53 17.57 16.40 1.96
N GLU A 54 16.84 17.17 1.12
CA GLU A 54 16.69 18.61 1.27
C GLU A 54 15.67 19.01 2.35
N THR A 55 14.62 18.24 2.53
CA THR A 55 13.45 18.61 3.36
C THR A 55 13.46 17.97 4.75
N HIS A 56 14.17 16.88 4.94
CA HIS A 56 14.24 16.14 6.20
C HIS A 56 15.68 16.02 6.71
N SER A 57 15.83 15.92 8.02
CA SER A 57 17.16 15.74 8.57
C SER A 57 17.72 14.35 8.25
N LYS A 58 19.03 14.30 8.08
CA LYS A 58 19.73 13.04 7.82
C LYS A 58 19.49 12.01 8.94
N GLU A 59 19.49 12.48 10.18
CA GLU A 59 19.24 11.63 11.35
C GLU A 59 17.86 10.96 11.30
N LEU A 60 16.82 11.69 10.83
CA LEU A 60 15.49 11.14 10.63
C LEU A 60 15.49 10.08 9.54
N LEU A 61 16.11 10.38 8.40
CA LEU A 61 16.15 9.45 7.27
C LEU A 61 16.92 8.17 7.61
N ASP A 62 18.09 8.29 8.25
CA ASP A 62 18.91 7.16 8.67
C ASP A 62 18.23 6.32 9.77
N ALA A 63 17.41 6.94 10.64
CA ALA A 63 16.61 6.23 11.62
C ALA A 63 15.39 5.52 11.00
N THR A 64 14.90 6.01 9.86
CA THR A 64 13.67 5.52 9.21
C THR A 64 13.97 4.43 8.18
N PHE A 65 15.00 4.62 7.35
CA PHE A 65 15.28 3.73 6.21
C PHE A 65 16.68 3.13 6.31
N ASP A 66 16.79 1.81 6.16
CA ASP A 66 18.06 1.09 6.11
C ASP A 66 18.72 1.20 4.74
N LYS A 67 17.92 1.25 3.66
CA LYS A 67 18.44 1.42 2.29
C LYS A 67 17.51 2.29 1.45
N PHE A 68 18.13 3.13 0.61
CA PHE A 68 17.48 3.78 -0.54
C PHE A 68 17.82 2.99 -1.80
N ILE A 69 16.81 2.52 -2.49
CA ILE A 69 16.93 1.75 -3.73
C ILE A 69 16.42 2.64 -4.86
N ILE A 70 17.34 3.02 -5.76
CA ILE A 70 17.00 3.95 -6.83
C ILE A 70 16.43 3.17 -8.02
N ASP A 71 15.18 3.51 -8.37
CA ASP A 71 14.53 3.06 -9.59
C ASP A 71 13.93 4.25 -10.35
N ASN A 72 14.60 4.65 -11.43
CA ASN A 72 14.16 5.74 -12.29
C ASN A 72 13.15 5.29 -13.38
N ASN A 73 12.87 3.98 -13.50
CA ASN A 73 11.98 3.45 -14.53
C ASN A 73 10.51 3.86 -14.28
N GLY A 74 10.10 3.95 -13.03
CA GLY A 74 8.75 4.40 -12.67
C GLY A 74 8.42 5.79 -13.21
N VAL A 75 9.39 6.71 -13.15
CA VAL A 75 9.24 8.11 -13.60
C VAL A 75 9.33 8.24 -15.12
N ALA A 76 10.11 7.39 -15.79
CA ALA A 76 10.29 7.43 -17.24
C ALA A 76 8.98 7.14 -18.01
N ASN A 77 8.04 6.45 -17.40
CA ASN A 77 6.80 6.03 -18.05
C ASN A 77 5.64 7.04 -17.87
N LYS A 78 5.83 8.27 -18.38
CA LYS A 78 4.88 9.40 -18.31
C LYS A 78 3.52 9.17 -18.99
N ARG A 79 3.28 7.99 -19.58
CA ARG A 79 2.06 7.71 -20.37
C ARG A 79 0.85 7.30 -19.54
N ASN A 80 1.04 6.90 -18.29
CA ASN A 80 -0.06 6.49 -17.42
C ASN A 80 -0.61 7.68 -16.65
N MET A 81 -1.64 8.31 -17.20
CA MET A 81 -2.40 9.33 -16.48
C MET A 81 -3.48 8.65 -15.63
N ARG A 82 -3.55 9.02 -14.38
CA ARG A 82 -4.59 8.57 -13.45
C ARG A 82 -5.35 9.77 -12.91
N ARG A 83 -6.65 9.59 -12.76
CA ARG A 83 -7.48 10.50 -11.98
C ARG A 83 -7.21 10.25 -10.50
N HIS A 84 -6.52 11.18 -9.87
CA HIS A 84 -6.24 11.17 -8.45
C HIS A 84 -7.39 11.83 -7.71
N MET A 85 -7.87 11.17 -6.68
CA MET A 85 -8.89 11.68 -5.76
C MET A 85 -8.31 11.57 -4.35
N ASP A 86 -7.42 12.48 -3.99
CA ASP A 86 -6.73 12.44 -2.69
C ASP A 86 -7.59 13.01 -1.55
N SER A 87 -8.75 13.56 -1.89
CA SER A 87 -9.80 13.98 -0.97
C SER A 87 -11.13 14.16 -1.71
N PRO A 88 -12.26 14.35 -1.00
CA PRO A 88 -13.56 14.62 -1.64
C PRO A 88 -13.58 15.91 -2.48
N TRP A 89 -12.66 16.81 -2.18
CA TRP A 89 -12.60 18.16 -2.76
C TRP A 89 -11.50 18.33 -3.79
N THR A 90 -10.61 17.32 -3.90
CA THR A 90 -9.43 17.42 -4.76
C THR A 90 -9.47 16.30 -5.78
N GLU A 91 -9.73 16.67 -7.01
CA GLU A 91 -9.73 15.77 -8.15
C GLU A 91 -8.86 16.35 -9.25
N PHE A 92 -7.85 15.61 -9.67
CA PHE A 92 -6.95 16.03 -10.73
C PHE A 92 -6.42 14.85 -11.52
N ASN A 93 -6.02 15.09 -12.76
CA ASN A 93 -5.33 14.11 -13.57
C ASN A 93 -3.82 14.36 -13.47
N ALA A 94 -3.09 13.35 -13.01
CA ALA A 94 -1.64 13.39 -12.94
C ALA A 94 -1.02 12.06 -13.40
N PRO A 95 0.26 12.08 -13.78
CA PRO A 95 0.98 10.84 -14.05
C PRO A 95 0.93 9.91 -12.84
N PHE A 96 0.69 8.63 -13.10
CA PHE A 96 0.75 7.58 -12.09
C PHE A 96 2.10 6.86 -12.22
N TYR A 97 3.02 7.16 -11.32
CA TYR A 97 4.38 6.65 -11.35
C TYR A 97 4.52 5.24 -10.76
N ASN A 98 3.65 4.88 -9.80
CA ASN A 98 3.71 3.56 -9.13
C ASN A 98 3.04 2.45 -9.98
N ASN A 99 3.40 2.36 -11.25
CA ASN A 99 2.90 1.33 -12.16
C ASN A 99 3.88 0.15 -12.31
N THR A 100 5.07 0.25 -11.73
CA THR A 100 6.12 -0.75 -11.72
C THR A 100 6.22 -1.47 -10.37
N LYS A 101 5.15 -1.47 -9.59
CA LYS A 101 5.13 -2.09 -8.24
C LYS A 101 5.60 -3.56 -8.24
N HIS A 102 5.40 -4.28 -9.34
CA HIS A 102 5.87 -5.65 -9.54
C HIS A 102 7.40 -5.77 -9.63
N ASP A 103 8.12 -4.72 -10.00
CA ASP A 103 9.60 -4.73 -10.05
C ASP A 103 10.21 -4.87 -8.66
N VAL A 104 9.43 -4.67 -7.59
CA VAL A 104 9.86 -4.84 -6.20
C VAL A 104 10.46 -6.22 -5.93
N PHE A 105 10.00 -7.26 -6.63
CA PHE A 105 10.55 -8.61 -6.50
C PHE A 105 12.06 -8.64 -6.81
N THR A 106 12.46 -7.92 -7.84
CA THR A 106 13.88 -7.82 -8.23
C THR A 106 14.64 -6.80 -7.38
N LEU A 107 13.98 -5.69 -7.02
CA LEU A 107 14.60 -4.54 -6.34
C LEU A 107 14.81 -4.78 -4.84
N THR A 108 13.98 -5.58 -4.18
CA THR A 108 14.09 -5.81 -2.74
C THR A 108 15.46 -6.38 -2.36
N PRO A 109 16.07 -5.90 -1.25
CA PRO A 109 17.32 -6.47 -0.73
C PRO A 109 17.09 -7.67 0.22
N TYR A 110 15.84 -8.10 0.43
CA TYR A 110 15.46 -9.10 1.42
C TYR A 110 15.05 -10.42 0.78
N GLU A 111 15.27 -11.53 1.51
CA GLU A 111 14.76 -12.86 1.13
C GLU A 111 13.26 -12.95 1.30
N ARG A 112 12.73 -12.35 2.38
CA ARG A 112 11.30 -12.27 2.66
C ARG A 112 10.92 -10.81 2.82
N THR A 113 9.96 -10.37 2.03
CA THR A 113 9.62 -8.95 1.90
C THR A 113 8.15 -8.70 2.21
N LEU A 114 7.87 -7.73 3.06
CA LEU A 114 6.55 -7.14 3.20
C LEU A 114 6.56 -5.78 2.48
N LEU A 115 5.93 -5.72 1.31
CA LEU A 115 5.70 -4.47 0.59
C LEU A 115 4.46 -3.79 1.16
N ILE A 116 4.56 -2.54 1.56
CA ILE A 116 3.45 -1.74 2.07
C ILE A 116 3.30 -0.42 1.31
N ASP A 117 2.06 0.04 1.14
CA ASP A 117 1.80 1.37 0.58
C ASP A 117 2.18 2.48 1.58
N THR A 118 2.59 3.64 1.06
CA THR A 118 3.03 4.78 1.89
C THR A 118 1.92 5.40 2.74
N ASP A 119 0.67 5.13 2.42
CA ASP A 119 -0.51 5.58 3.14
C ASP A 119 -1.11 4.48 4.06
N TYR A 120 -0.31 3.48 4.41
CA TYR A 120 -0.68 2.41 5.32
C TYR A 120 0.05 2.52 6.66
N LEU A 121 -0.70 2.61 7.76
CA LEU A 121 -0.17 2.67 9.11
C LEU A 121 -0.23 1.30 9.78
N LEU A 122 0.94 0.75 10.10
CA LEU A 122 1.07 -0.46 10.92
C LEU A 122 0.98 -0.10 12.41
N CYS A 123 -0.20 -0.29 13.00
CA CYS A 123 -0.44 0.00 14.41
C CYS A 123 -0.32 -1.23 15.32
N ASN A 124 -0.14 -2.41 14.78
CA ASN A 124 0.13 -3.65 15.51
C ASN A 124 1.07 -4.56 14.71
N ASP A 125 1.48 -5.66 15.33
CA ASP A 125 2.44 -6.62 14.79
C ASP A 125 1.79 -7.78 14.01
N PHE A 126 0.52 -7.64 13.61
CA PHE A 126 -0.26 -8.69 12.95
C PHE A 126 0.51 -9.41 11.84
N TYR A 127 1.26 -8.68 11.01
CA TYR A 127 1.99 -9.28 9.89
C TYR A 127 3.28 -9.99 10.26
N SER A 128 3.68 -10.00 11.55
CA SER A 128 4.93 -10.65 11.95
C SER A 128 4.93 -12.15 11.67
N TYR A 129 3.76 -12.80 11.81
CA TYR A 129 3.63 -14.25 11.64
C TYR A 129 3.99 -14.75 10.24
N ILE A 130 3.77 -13.90 9.20
CA ILE A 130 3.95 -14.33 7.81
C ILE A 130 5.41 -14.67 7.50
N PHE A 131 6.35 -14.03 8.20
CA PHE A 131 7.78 -14.29 8.03
C PHE A 131 8.22 -15.67 8.55
N ASP A 132 7.37 -16.32 9.34
CA ASP A 132 7.61 -17.68 9.89
C ASP A 132 6.86 -18.76 9.09
N THR A 133 6.23 -18.40 7.98
CA THR A 133 5.54 -19.34 7.08
C THR A 133 6.37 -19.66 5.86
N ASP A 134 5.97 -20.71 5.14
CA ASP A 134 6.54 -21.09 3.84
C ASP A 134 5.66 -20.60 2.67
N GLU A 135 4.79 -19.62 2.92
CA GLU A 135 3.93 -19.05 1.89
C GLU A 135 4.74 -18.22 0.91
N PRO A 136 4.68 -18.49 -0.40
CA PRO A 136 5.47 -17.74 -1.39
C PRO A 136 4.96 -16.33 -1.60
N VAL A 137 3.64 -16.12 -1.54
CA VAL A 137 2.98 -14.80 -1.69
C VAL A 137 1.74 -14.75 -0.82
N ALA A 138 1.53 -13.61 -0.14
CA ALA A 138 0.30 -13.34 0.59
C ALA A 138 -0.27 -11.96 0.28
N LEU A 139 -1.59 -11.88 0.19
CA LEU A 139 -2.37 -10.68 -0.12
C LEU A 139 -3.62 -10.63 0.76
N HIS A 140 -4.24 -9.45 0.86
CA HIS A 140 -5.59 -9.35 1.42
C HIS A 140 -6.65 -9.59 0.35
N ARG A 141 -7.55 -10.51 0.63
CA ARG A 141 -8.75 -10.73 -0.19
C ARG A 141 -9.91 -9.83 0.25
N TYR A 142 -10.00 -9.54 1.54
CA TYR A 142 -11.12 -8.80 2.11
C TYR A 142 -10.68 -7.46 2.64
N ALA A 143 -11.49 -6.45 2.36
CA ALA A 143 -11.35 -5.13 2.95
C ALA A 143 -12.66 -4.70 3.63
N THR A 144 -12.51 -3.97 4.72
CA THR A 144 -13.61 -3.27 5.39
C THR A 144 -13.34 -1.77 5.38
N TYR A 145 -14.38 -0.97 5.56
CA TYR A 145 -14.23 0.47 5.67
C TYR A 145 -14.56 0.93 7.08
N ILE A 146 -13.94 2.02 7.52
CA ILE A 146 -14.23 2.62 8.82
C ILE A 146 -15.75 2.79 8.98
N GLY A 147 -16.26 2.45 10.18
CA GLY A 147 -17.68 2.47 10.49
C GLY A 147 -18.53 1.39 9.80
N HIS A 148 -17.89 0.34 9.27
CA HIS A 148 -18.54 -0.87 8.76
C HIS A 148 -17.96 -2.10 9.44
N GLU A 149 -18.81 -3.08 9.71
CA GLU A 149 -18.43 -4.34 10.38
C GLU A 149 -18.12 -5.46 9.40
N ILE A 150 -18.60 -5.35 8.15
CA ILE A 150 -18.46 -6.39 7.13
C ILE A 150 -17.92 -5.82 5.83
N PRO A 151 -17.16 -6.62 5.05
CA PRO A 151 -16.72 -6.24 3.72
C PRO A 151 -17.88 -5.90 2.80
N TYR A 152 -17.71 -4.90 1.94
CA TYR A 152 -18.66 -4.65 0.87
C TYR A 152 -18.67 -5.81 -0.13
N VAL A 153 -19.82 -6.39 -0.39
CA VAL A 153 -19.99 -7.52 -1.32
C VAL A 153 -19.43 -7.18 -2.72
N ASN A 154 -19.56 -5.94 -3.16
CA ASN A 154 -19.08 -5.48 -4.45
C ASN A 154 -17.55 -5.37 -4.57
N GLU A 155 -16.82 -5.59 -3.48
CA GLU A 155 -15.35 -5.55 -3.44
C GLU A 155 -14.73 -6.94 -3.22
N ILE A 156 -15.57 -7.97 -3.10
CA ILE A 156 -15.13 -9.37 -3.00
C ILE A 156 -14.75 -9.91 -4.39
N THR A 157 -15.47 -9.46 -5.42
CA THR A 157 -15.20 -9.83 -6.81
C THR A 157 -15.03 -8.61 -7.68
N LEU A 158 -14.18 -8.71 -8.69
CA LEU A 158 -13.98 -7.67 -9.66
C LEU A 158 -14.96 -7.84 -10.81
N ASN A 159 -15.73 -6.78 -11.07
CA ASN A 159 -16.63 -6.60 -12.21
C ASN A 159 -17.58 -7.80 -12.52
N ASN A 160 -18.11 -7.84 -13.72
CA ASN A 160 -19.01 -8.90 -14.19
C ASN A 160 -18.28 -10.21 -14.54
N ALA A 161 -16.95 -10.20 -14.66
CA ALA A 161 -16.15 -11.41 -14.87
C ALA A 161 -16.09 -12.29 -13.62
N GLY A 162 -16.39 -11.72 -12.42
CA GLY A 162 -16.55 -12.46 -11.18
C GLY A 162 -15.27 -13.04 -10.62
N ILE A 163 -14.09 -12.56 -11.03
CA ILE A 163 -12.81 -12.99 -10.43
C ILE A 163 -12.65 -12.40 -9.04
N ASN A 164 -11.95 -13.13 -8.17
CA ASN A 164 -11.65 -12.66 -6.82
C ASN A 164 -10.85 -11.35 -6.84
N HIS A 165 -11.24 -10.41 -5.98
CA HIS A 165 -10.50 -9.18 -5.79
C HIS A 165 -9.41 -9.39 -4.74
N TRP A 166 -8.17 -9.06 -5.10
CA TRP A 166 -7.02 -9.08 -4.23
C TRP A 166 -6.44 -7.67 -4.11
N TRP A 167 -6.15 -7.26 -2.89
CA TRP A 167 -5.66 -5.93 -2.57
C TRP A 167 -4.14 -5.89 -2.59
N SER A 168 -3.58 -4.97 -3.35
CA SER A 168 -2.13 -4.79 -3.46
C SER A 168 -1.54 -3.81 -2.44
N THR A 169 -2.33 -3.32 -1.51
CA THR A 169 -1.90 -2.38 -0.47
C THR A 169 -0.80 -2.97 0.40
N ILE A 170 -0.95 -4.25 0.75
CA ILE A 170 0.04 -5.06 1.46
C ILE A 170 0.29 -6.31 0.63
N VAL A 171 1.56 -6.58 0.35
CA VAL A 171 1.99 -7.77 -0.39
C VAL A 171 3.18 -8.39 0.33
N TYR A 172 3.02 -9.60 0.84
CA TYR A 172 4.16 -10.38 1.28
C TYR A 172 4.63 -11.28 0.15
N PHE A 173 5.94 -11.48 0.06
CA PHE A 173 6.55 -12.45 -0.84
C PHE A 173 7.95 -12.87 -0.38
N ASP A 174 8.33 -14.10 -0.74
CA ASP A 174 9.67 -14.61 -0.61
C ASP A 174 10.43 -14.59 -1.96
N GLN A 175 11.58 -15.24 -2.05
CA GLN A 175 12.39 -15.34 -3.27
C GLN A 175 12.22 -16.70 -3.99
N SER A 176 11.10 -17.40 -3.78
CA SER A 176 10.79 -18.66 -4.45
C SER A 176 10.51 -18.48 -5.94
N GLU A 177 10.55 -19.57 -6.70
CA GLU A 177 10.16 -19.59 -8.11
C GLU A 177 8.66 -19.30 -8.29
N GLU A 178 7.83 -19.66 -7.33
CA GLU A 178 6.41 -19.38 -7.30
C GLU A 178 6.14 -17.88 -7.15
N ALA A 179 6.81 -17.22 -6.21
CA ALA A 179 6.73 -15.77 -6.06
C ALA A 179 7.25 -15.06 -7.31
N LYS A 180 8.37 -15.54 -7.87
CA LYS A 180 8.90 -15.01 -9.12
C LYS A 180 7.88 -15.11 -10.25
N LEU A 181 7.25 -16.27 -10.42
CA LEU A 181 6.22 -16.47 -11.44
C LEU A 181 5.03 -15.51 -11.25
N PHE A 182 4.59 -15.28 -10.01
CA PHE A 182 3.54 -14.31 -9.72
C PHE A 182 3.90 -12.91 -10.22
N PHE A 183 5.11 -12.42 -9.93
CA PHE A 183 5.54 -11.09 -10.35
C PHE A 183 5.81 -11.00 -11.86
N ASP A 184 6.31 -12.07 -12.48
CA ASP A 184 6.45 -12.17 -13.95
C ASP A 184 5.08 -12.08 -14.64
N ILE A 185 4.05 -12.73 -14.10
CA ILE A 185 2.68 -12.63 -14.60
C ILE A 185 2.11 -11.23 -14.37
N CYS A 186 2.35 -10.60 -13.22
CA CYS A 186 1.96 -9.21 -12.98
C CYS A 186 2.58 -8.26 -14.02
N SER A 187 3.87 -8.42 -14.34
CA SER A 187 4.54 -7.67 -15.41
C SER A 187 3.88 -7.92 -16.76
N HIS A 188 3.64 -9.18 -17.10
CA HIS A 188 2.97 -9.56 -18.35
C HIS A 188 1.55 -8.96 -18.48
N VAL A 189 0.76 -9.02 -17.41
CA VAL A 189 -0.60 -8.42 -17.38
C VAL A 189 -0.54 -6.92 -17.59
N LYS A 190 0.40 -6.24 -16.93
CA LYS A 190 0.60 -4.80 -17.09
C LYS A 190 0.98 -4.44 -18.51
N ASP A 191 1.97 -5.13 -19.09
CA ASP A 191 2.48 -4.85 -20.44
C ASP A 191 1.43 -5.12 -21.52
N ASN A 192 0.49 -6.02 -21.25
CA ASN A 192 -0.64 -6.36 -22.10
C ASN A 192 -1.97 -5.84 -21.56
N TRP A 193 -1.96 -4.71 -20.83
CA TRP A 193 -3.13 -4.20 -20.11
C TRP A 193 -4.35 -3.96 -21.00
N GLU A 194 -4.15 -3.51 -22.24
CA GLU A 194 -5.25 -3.31 -23.18
C GLU A 194 -6.01 -4.62 -23.45
N TYR A 195 -5.30 -5.71 -23.64
CA TYR A 195 -5.90 -7.04 -23.84
C TYR A 195 -6.64 -7.51 -22.59
N TYR A 196 -5.98 -7.47 -21.42
CA TYR A 196 -6.58 -7.94 -20.17
C TYR A 196 -7.72 -7.05 -19.70
N SER A 197 -7.65 -5.74 -19.90
CA SER A 197 -8.76 -4.85 -19.58
C SER A 197 -10.03 -5.14 -20.40
N LEU A 198 -9.88 -5.54 -21.67
CA LEU A 198 -10.99 -5.97 -22.49
C LEU A 198 -11.53 -7.33 -22.06
N LEU A 199 -10.65 -8.30 -21.85
CA LEU A 199 -11.01 -9.65 -21.45
C LEU A 199 -11.80 -9.66 -20.14
N TYR A 200 -11.33 -8.88 -19.14
CA TYR A 200 -11.95 -8.78 -17.82
C TYR A 200 -12.88 -7.57 -17.68
N GLN A 201 -13.21 -6.88 -18.79
CA GLN A 201 -14.19 -5.79 -18.86
C GLN A 201 -13.88 -4.58 -17.97
N PHE A 202 -12.60 -4.26 -17.80
CA PHE A 202 -12.18 -3.04 -17.09
C PHE A 202 -12.19 -1.82 -18.03
N PRO A 203 -12.36 -0.60 -17.49
CA PRO A 203 -12.16 0.62 -18.27
C PRO A 203 -10.72 0.69 -18.82
N LYS A 204 -10.54 0.83 -20.13
CA LYS A 204 -9.24 0.75 -20.82
C LYS A 204 -8.14 1.63 -20.26
N LEU A 205 -8.49 2.80 -19.74
CA LEU A 205 -7.52 3.77 -19.22
C LEU A 205 -7.23 3.60 -17.73
N LEU A 206 -7.92 2.69 -17.06
CA LEU A 206 -7.79 2.50 -15.63
C LEU A 206 -6.89 1.31 -15.32
N PHE A 207 -5.57 1.49 -15.42
CA PHE A 207 -4.65 0.53 -14.81
C PHE A 207 -4.65 0.73 -13.28
N ARG A 208 -4.89 -0.35 -12.56
CA ARG A 208 -4.75 -0.42 -11.10
C ARG A 208 -3.98 -1.67 -10.72
N THR A 209 -3.07 -1.53 -9.77
CA THR A 209 -2.27 -2.65 -9.28
C THR A 209 -3.15 -3.76 -8.69
N ASP A 210 -4.23 -3.40 -7.98
CA ASP A 210 -5.21 -4.37 -7.45
C ASP A 210 -5.82 -5.24 -8.56
N PHE A 211 -6.18 -4.64 -9.69
CA PHE A 211 -6.71 -5.39 -10.83
C PHE A 211 -5.64 -6.30 -11.45
N CYS A 212 -4.42 -5.79 -11.56
CA CYS A 212 -3.28 -6.54 -12.08
C CYS A 212 -2.99 -7.77 -11.23
N VAL A 213 -2.86 -7.63 -9.91
CA VAL A 213 -2.60 -8.75 -9.01
C VAL A 213 -3.76 -9.73 -8.97
N SER A 214 -5.01 -9.25 -9.03
CA SER A 214 -6.20 -10.12 -9.07
C SER A 214 -6.23 -10.99 -10.33
N ILE A 215 -5.88 -10.42 -11.48
CA ILE A 215 -5.76 -11.16 -12.74
C ILE A 215 -4.61 -12.15 -12.66
N ALA A 216 -3.46 -11.75 -12.12
CA ALA A 216 -2.30 -12.63 -11.97
C ALA A 216 -2.63 -13.84 -11.10
N VAL A 217 -3.27 -13.65 -9.96
CA VAL A 217 -3.75 -14.75 -9.09
C VAL A 217 -4.69 -15.68 -9.86
N HIS A 218 -5.67 -15.11 -10.58
CA HIS A 218 -6.62 -15.91 -11.35
C HIS A 218 -5.94 -16.75 -12.46
N LEU A 219 -4.91 -16.21 -13.11
CA LEU A 219 -4.12 -16.94 -14.09
C LEU A 219 -3.30 -18.07 -13.45
N MET A 220 -2.66 -17.80 -12.30
CA MET A 220 -1.91 -18.82 -11.55
C MET A 220 -2.80 -19.95 -11.04
N ASN A 221 -4.03 -19.65 -10.65
CA ASN A 221 -5.03 -20.63 -10.24
C ASN A 221 -5.62 -21.45 -11.42
N GLY A 222 -5.07 -21.32 -12.63
CA GLY A 222 -5.58 -22.02 -13.82
C GLY A 222 -6.97 -21.56 -14.24
N LEU A 223 -7.26 -20.26 -14.09
CA LEU A 223 -8.56 -19.62 -14.38
C LEU A 223 -9.70 -20.10 -13.45
N ASN A 224 -9.35 -20.58 -12.27
CA ASN A 224 -10.27 -20.91 -11.18
C ASN A 224 -10.22 -19.85 -10.09
N ASN A 225 -11.18 -19.91 -9.16
CA ASN A 225 -11.19 -19.07 -7.96
C ASN A 225 -10.59 -19.79 -6.73
N ASP A 226 -9.85 -20.88 -6.95
CA ASP A 226 -9.11 -21.56 -5.92
C ASP A 226 -7.92 -20.72 -5.46
N ASP A 227 -7.47 -20.90 -4.23
CA ASP A 227 -6.52 -19.99 -3.61
C ASP A 227 -5.10 -20.56 -3.62
N PHE A 228 -4.33 -20.20 -4.66
CA PHE A 228 -2.87 -20.37 -4.67
C PHE A 228 -2.19 -19.37 -3.70
N ILE A 229 -2.79 -18.20 -3.54
CA ILE A 229 -2.26 -17.11 -2.74
C ILE A 229 -2.81 -17.19 -1.31
N HIS A 230 -1.92 -17.05 -0.34
CA HIS A 230 -2.33 -16.96 1.06
C HIS A 230 -3.09 -15.64 1.32
N ASP A 231 -4.29 -15.75 1.89
CA ASP A 231 -5.04 -14.60 2.40
C ASP A 231 -4.55 -14.28 3.82
N PHE A 232 -4.32 -13.00 4.12
CA PHE A 232 -4.02 -12.56 5.49
C PHE A 232 -5.25 -12.75 6.39
N LEU A 233 -5.46 -13.97 6.86
CA LEU A 233 -6.60 -14.35 7.68
C LEU A 233 -6.50 -13.73 9.08
N GLY A 234 -7.65 -13.32 9.61
CA GLY A 234 -7.78 -12.83 10.98
C GLY A 234 -7.87 -11.31 11.13
N GLN A 235 -7.32 -10.54 10.19
CA GLN A 235 -7.50 -9.09 10.15
C GLN A 235 -7.77 -8.64 8.72
N PRO A 236 -8.99 -8.19 8.38
CA PRO A 236 -9.27 -7.64 7.06
C PRO A 236 -8.51 -6.32 6.88
N LEU A 237 -8.21 -5.96 5.62
CA LEU A 237 -7.68 -4.65 5.29
C LEU A 237 -8.69 -3.58 5.70
N LEU A 238 -8.33 -2.73 6.66
CA LEU A 238 -9.21 -1.65 7.13
C LEU A 238 -8.91 -0.36 6.38
N ASN A 239 -9.87 0.09 5.58
CA ASN A 239 -9.76 1.27 4.73
C ASN A 239 -10.49 2.48 5.34
N MET A 240 -9.85 3.62 5.32
CA MET A 240 -10.48 4.93 5.38
C MET A 240 -10.65 5.44 3.96
N ASP A 241 -11.90 5.62 3.50
CA ASP A 241 -12.18 6.13 2.14
C ASP A 241 -11.60 7.54 1.98
N GLN A 242 -11.19 7.88 0.76
CA GLN A 242 -10.69 9.23 0.41
C GLN A 242 -11.64 10.38 0.76
N LYS A 243 -12.90 10.09 1.03
CA LYS A 243 -13.95 11.06 1.40
C LYS A 243 -14.09 11.26 2.90
N ASP A 244 -13.54 10.36 3.67
CA ASP A 244 -13.54 10.41 5.12
C ASP A 244 -12.33 11.23 5.59
N ASP A 245 -12.35 11.67 6.83
CA ASP A 245 -11.29 12.51 7.40
C ASP A 245 -10.72 11.92 8.69
N ILE A 246 -9.44 12.17 8.95
CA ILE A 246 -8.91 12.05 10.30
C ILE A 246 -9.42 13.25 11.10
N ALA A 247 -10.24 13.00 12.10
CA ALA A 247 -10.76 14.05 12.96
C ALA A 247 -9.77 14.42 14.06
N LYS A 248 -9.01 13.43 14.57
CA LYS A 248 -8.03 13.64 15.63
C LYS A 248 -7.08 12.44 15.77
N ILE A 249 -5.82 12.70 16.06
CA ILE A 249 -4.86 11.74 16.59
C ILE A 249 -4.80 11.94 18.12
N ASN A 250 -5.14 10.92 18.91
CA ASN A 250 -5.12 10.99 20.37
C ASN A 250 -3.83 10.46 20.99
N GLY A 251 -3.07 9.68 20.22
CA GLY A 251 -1.83 9.06 20.68
C GLY A 251 -1.28 8.11 19.62
N TYR A 252 -0.17 7.48 19.94
CA TYR A 252 0.38 6.42 19.12
C TYR A 252 -0.66 5.29 18.99
N LYS A 253 -1.05 4.94 17.74
CA LYS A 253 -2.05 3.91 17.44
C LYS A 253 -3.51 4.23 17.85
N ASP A 254 -3.85 5.48 18.14
CA ASP A 254 -5.20 5.88 18.54
C ASP A 254 -5.70 7.02 17.65
N VAL A 255 -6.54 6.67 16.70
CA VAL A 255 -7.01 7.58 15.65
C VAL A 255 -8.53 7.66 15.67
N VAL A 256 -9.05 8.88 15.63
CA VAL A 256 -10.47 9.17 15.46
C VAL A 256 -10.72 9.66 14.05
N PHE A 257 -11.62 9.01 13.34
CA PHE A 257 -12.04 9.35 12.00
C PHE A 257 -13.43 9.96 11.98
N LEU A 258 -13.65 10.88 11.06
CA LEU A 258 -14.95 11.38 10.67
C LEU A 258 -15.37 10.69 9.36
N LYS A 259 -16.32 9.77 9.47
CA LYS A 259 -16.94 9.14 8.32
C LYS A 259 -18.03 10.05 7.77
N HIS A 260 -17.85 10.48 6.53
CA HIS A 260 -18.80 11.35 5.84
C HIS A 260 -19.97 10.56 5.22
N ASN A 261 -21.20 10.93 5.60
CA ASN A 261 -22.38 10.46 4.90
C ASN A 261 -22.71 11.43 3.76
N ARG A 262 -22.49 10.99 2.51
CA ARG A 262 -22.73 11.84 1.32
C ARG A 262 -24.18 12.23 1.08
N LYS A 263 -25.14 11.40 1.50
CA LYS A 263 -26.55 11.63 1.27
C LYS A 263 -27.16 12.52 2.36
N GLU A 264 -26.65 12.38 3.56
CA GLU A 264 -27.21 13.01 4.76
C GLU A 264 -26.07 13.50 5.66
N GLN A 265 -25.54 14.71 5.36
CA GLN A 265 -24.37 15.27 6.09
C GLN A 265 -24.52 15.31 7.61
N TRP A 266 -25.76 15.41 8.12
CA TRP A 266 -26.06 15.35 9.55
C TRP A 266 -25.92 13.94 10.16
N LYS A 267 -25.70 12.92 9.33
CA LYS A 267 -25.39 11.54 9.74
C LYS A 267 -23.91 11.19 9.63
N ASN A 268 -23.04 12.18 9.69
CA ASN A 268 -21.62 11.91 9.84
C ASN A 268 -21.36 11.18 11.16
N VAL A 269 -20.46 10.21 11.15
CA VAL A 269 -20.18 9.35 12.28
C VAL A 269 -18.71 9.47 12.67
N LEU A 270 -18.44 9.63 13.95
CA LEU A 270 -17.10 9.51 14.52
C LEU A 270 -16.82 8.04 14.82
N CYS A 271 -15.71 7.53 14.29
CA CYS A 271 -15.22 6.18 14.54
C CYS A 271 -13.83 6.28 15.17
N ARG A 272 -13.58 5.58 16.28
CA ARG A 272 -12.29 5.51 16.93
C ARG A 272 -11.70 4.12 16.75
N TYR A 273 -10.45 4.07 16.33
CA TYR A 273 -9.69 2.85 16.18
C TYR A 273 -8.41 2.93 17.00
N THR A 274 -8.16 1.88 17.78
CA THR A 274 -6.96 1.71 18.59
C THR A 274 -6.30 0.39 18.21
N ASP A 275 -4.99 0.37 18.07
CA ASP A 275 -4.20 -0.83 17.71
C ASP A 275 -4.68 -1.55 16.43
N GLN A 276 -5.29 -0.81 15.50
CA GLN A 276 -5.71 -1.35 14.20
C GLN A 276 -4.82 -0.84 13.09
N ASN A 277 -4.39 -1.74 12.21
CA ASN A 277 -3.70 -1.38 10.97
C ASN A 277 -4.66 -0.67 10.02
N LEU A 278 -4.23 0.44 9.40
CA LEU A 278 -5.12 1.39 8.72
C LEU A 278 -4.57 1.81 7.36
N HIS A 279 -5.36 1.65 6.32
CA HIS A 279 -5.08 2.23 5.00
C HIS A 279 -5.83 3.55 4.84
N ILE A 280 -5.10 4.65 4.79
CA ILE A 280 -5.65 6.01 4.81
C ILE A 280 -5.64 6.59 3.40
N MET A 281 -6.74 6.39 2.64
CA MET A 281 -6.80 6.83 1.25
C MET A 281 -6.98 8.35 1.08
N ASN A 282 -7.44 9.09 2.10
CA ASN A 282 -7.45 10.55 2.08
C ASN A 282 -6.07 11.11 2.45
N LYS A 283 -5.21 11.27 1.46
CA LYS A 283 -3.83 11.73 1.65
C LYS A 283 -3.71 13.16 2.17
N ARG A 284 -4.67 14.03 1.85
CA ARG A 284 -4.72 15.38 2.40
C ARG A 284 -4.98 15.38 3.91
N SER A 285 -5.81 14.44 4.37
CA SER A 285 -6.05 14.25 5.79
C SER A 285 -4.81 13.70 6.49
N LEU A 286 -4.14 12.74 5.88
CA LEU A 286 -2.89 12.17 6.39
C LEU A 286 -1.78 13.23 6.48
N ASP A 287 -1.60 14.04 5.43
CA ASP A 287 -0.63 15.13 5.40
C ASP A 287 -0.83 16.15 6.52
N ARG A 288 -2.09 16.56 6.73
CA ARG A 288 -2.47 17.51 7.78
C ARG A 288 -2.10 17.03 9.19
N HIS A 289 -2.08 15.72 9.42
CA HIS A 289 -1.79 15.10 10.71
C HIS A 289 -0.39 14.49 10.80
N TYR A 290 0.49 14.79 9.86
CA TYR A 290 1.86 14.27 9.83
C TYR A 290 2.61 14.52 11.14
N ASP A 291 2.60 15.79 11.61
CA ASP A 291 3.37 16.18 12.80
C ASP A 291 2.83 15.50 14.06
N ASP A 292 1.52 15.34 14.20
CA ASP A 292 0.90 14.62 15.31
C ASP A 292 1.29 13.13 15.28
N LEU A 293 1.23 12.48 14.11
CA LEU A 293 1.61 11.08 13.95
C LEU A 293 3.08 10.85 14.30
N MET A 294 3.98 11.68 13.80
CA MET A 294 5.40 11.58 14.08
C MET A 294 5.73 11.89 15.55
N LYS A 295 5.08 12.90 16.12
CA LYS A 295 5.22 13.22 17.55
C LYS A 295 4.89 12.01 18.43
N PHE A 296 3.68 11.45 18.26
CA PHE A 296 3.25 10.32 19.07
C PHE A 296 4.07 9.05 18.80
N ALA A 297 4.52 8.85 17.55
CA ALA A 297 5.42 7.75 17.25
C ALA A 297 6.77 7.89 17.99
N ASN A 298 7.32 9.10 18.10
CA ASN A 298 8.58 9.35 18.78
C ASN A 298 8.45 9.32 20.32
N GLU A 299 7.29 9.73 20.86
CA GLU A 299 7.00 9.69 22.30
C GLU A 299 6.72 8.27 22.81
N ALA A 300 6.28 7.38 21.93
CA ALA A 300 6.03 5.98 22.29
C ALA A 300 7.37 5.29 22.59
N SER A 301 7.56 4.88 23.85
CA SER A 301 8.69 4.04 24.23
C SER A 301 8.67 2.74 23.44
N ASP A 302 9.85 2.28 23.02
CA ASP A 302 10.00 0.97 22.41
C ASP A 302 9.62 -0.11 23.46
N GLY A 303 8.38 -0.58 23.38
CA GLY A 303 7.80 -1.59 24.27
C GLY A 303 8.36 -2.98 24.01
#